data_be97b749e616bb2a8aa273baabbe62d4
#
_entry.id   be97b749e616bb2a8aa273baabbe62d4
#
_cell.length_a   1.000
_cell.length_b   1.000
_cell.length_c   1.000
_cell.angle_alpha   90.00
_cell.angle_beta   90.00
_cell.angle_gamma   90.00
#
_symmetry.space_group_name_H-M   'P 1'
#
loop_
_entity.id
_entity.type
_entity.pdbx_description
1 polymer ?
#
loop_
_entity_poly.entity_id
_entity_poly.type
_entity_poly.pdbx_seq_one_letter_code
_entity_poly.pdbx_strand_id
1 'polypeptide(L)'
;MSNLTNYNEVSKVYDCGRKAFDGHVLKSTMENFTEKKFQEMDIIDIGSGTGNFSEYFTQFEPRSLTLLDASEGMLNKARAKVKTPSNRTQLTFKQAVLPEIPYKDNSFDAGMINHVVHHLEKNPDGDSYPVLLKTLKQVYRILKPGGVLTIITDTPENLEGNWFVHLVPGAMKKWHKLLPTHKQMKDMLKDSGFTLKSAFRSLMMSYFPVYGDLDGPLHESWRNLNSFWDVCTDTEIQNMVRKVTQMKEEGTLKKYFESHHKIDSTGAYEIFVVKKEL
;
A
#
# COMPACT_ATOMS: atom_id res chain seq x y z
N MET A 1 -0.99 13.46 -8.01
CA MET A 1 -0.86 13.68 -6.54
C MET A 1 -2.20 13.36 -5.91
N SER A 2 -2.21 12.59 -4.83
CA SER A 2 -3.40 12.39 -4.01
C SER A 2 -3.92 13.76 -3.55
N ASN A 3 -5.22 14.02 -3.72
CA ASN A 3 -5.85 15.23 -3.17
C ASN A 3 -6.19 15.06 -1.67
N LEU A 4 -5.97 13.86 -1.13
CA LEU A 4 -6.31 13.50 0.25
C LEU A 4 -5.18 13.84 1.21
N THR A 5 -3.92 13.78 0.77
CA THR A 5 -2.76 13.93 1.64
C THR A 5 -1.68 14.77 0.97
N ASN A 6 -1.21 15.83 1.66
CA ASN A 6 -0.02 16.55 1.22
C ASN A 6 1.25 15.79 1.60
N TYR A 7 1.67 14.86 0.77
CA TYR A 7 2.82 14.00 1.04
C TYR A 7 4.15 14.73 1.21
N ASN A 8 4.28 15.98 0.76
CA ASN A 8 5.48 16.76 1.03
C ASN A 8 5.58 17.15 2.52
N GLU A 9 4.45 17.41 3.19
CA GLU A 9 4.41 17.69 4.63
C GLU A 9 4.42 16.41 5.47
N VAL A 10 3.57 15.42 5.09
CA VAL A 10 3.48 14.13 5.79
C VAL A 10 4.80 13.37 5.75
N SER A 11 5.60 13.57 4.72
CA SER A 11 6.92 12.95 4.64
C SER A 11 7.77 13.14 5.90
N LYS A 12 7.56 14.22 6.67
CA LYS A 12 8.35 14.55 7.88
C LYS A 12 8.19 13.53 9.01
N VAL A 13 7.04 12.83 9.09
CA VAL A 13 6.71 11.86 10.17
C VAL A 13 6.34 10.45 9.64
N TYR A 14 6.39 10.25 8.33
CA TYR A 14 5.85 9.07 7.64
C TYR A 14 6.50 7.74 8.06
N ASP A 15 7.78 7.74 8.40
CA ASP A 15 8.57 6.53 8.65
C ASP A 15 8.45 5.99 10.09
N CYS A 16 7.84 6.73 11.02
CA CYS A 16 7.82 6.38 12.44
C CYS A 16 7.08 5.07 12.78
N GLY A 17 6.31 4.50 11.84
CA GLY A 17 5.54 3.28 12.12
C GLY A 17 5.33 2.37 10.91
N ARG A 18 5.91 2.66 9.76
CA ARG A 18 5.67 1.90 8.52
C ARG A 18 6.90 1.09 8.12
N LYS A 19 6.81 -0.23 8.26
CA LYS A 19 7.85 -1.18 7.82
C LYS A 19 7.43 -1.86 6.52
N ALA A 20 8.38 -2.46 5.81
CA ALA A 20 8.14 -3.31 4.64
C ALA A 20 7.60 -4.68 5.09
N PHE A 21 6.35 -4.73 5.57
CA PHE A 21 5.72 -5.99 5.94
C PHE A 21 5.65 -6.92 4.72
N ASP A 22 5.82 -8.22 4.97
CA ASP A 22 5.82 -9.26 3.93
C ASP A 22 6.85 -9.07 2.80
N GLY A 23 7.85 -8.21 2.95
CA GLY A 23 8.89 -8.01 1.94
C GLY A 23 9.59 -9.31 1.51
N HIS A 24 9.79 -10.25 2.43
CA HIS A 24 10.33 -11.58 2.13
C HIS A 24 9.37 -12.42 1.27
N VAL A 25 8.05 -12.28 1.48
CA VAL A 25 7.04 -12.95 0.66
C VAL A 25 7.05 -12.38 -0.76
N LEU A 26 7.10 -11.04 -0.89
CA LEU A 26 7.19 -10.41 -2.20
C LEU A 26 8.45 -10.84 -2.95
N LYS A 27 9.62 -10.86 -2.29
CA LYS A 27 10.87 -11.35 -2.88
C LYS A 27 10.72 -12.79 -3.38
N SER A 28 10.25 -13.68 -2.52
CA SER A 28 10.11 -15.11 -2.86
C SER A 28 9.12 -15.32 -4.02
N THR A 29 8.02 -14.58 -4.06
CA THR A 29 7.06 -14.68 -5.17
C THR A 29 7.64 -14.12 -6.48
N MET A 30 8.40 -13.03 -6.43
CA MET A 30 9.10 -12.51 -7.61
C MET A 30 10.07 -13.55 -8.17
N GLU A 31 10.95 -14.13 -7.34
CA GLU A 31 11.89 -15.18 -7.77
C GLU A 31 11.19 -16.40 -8.35
N ASN A 32 10.16 -16.90 -7.64
CA ASN A 32 9.44 -18.11 -8.06
C ASN A 32 8.74 -17.94 -9.41
N PHE A 33 8.08 -16.81 -9.63
CA PHE A 33 7.28 -16.63 -10.85
C PHE A 33 8.04 -16.04 -12.02
N THR A 34 9.15 -15.32 -11.80
CA THR A 34 10.06 -14.89 -12.89
C THR A 34 11.07 -15.97 -13.26
N GLU A 35 11.26 -16.98 -12.40
CA GLU A 35 12.31 -18.01 -12.53
C GLU A 35 13.72 -17.41 -12.58
N LYS A 36 13.91 -16.25 -11.96
CA LYS A 36 15.20 -15.52 -11.88
C LYS A 36 15.63 -15.35 -10.44
N LYS A 37 16.96 -15.32 -10.22
CA LYS A 37 17.50 -14.86 -8.94
C LYS A 37 17.27 -13.36 -8.78
N PHE A 38 17.04 -12.93 -7.56
CA PHE A 38 16.74 -11.53 -7.26
C PHE A 38 17.83 -10.57 -7.77
N GLN A 39 19.10 -10.98 -7.70
CA GLN A 39 20.27 -10.24 -8.19
C GLN A 39 20.31 -10.05 -9.72
N GLU A 40 19.49 -10.79 -10.46
CA GLU A 40 19.40 -10.71 -11.93
C GLU A 40 18.24 -9.84 -12.40
N MET A 41 17.45 -9.29 -11.46
CA MET A 41 16.21 -8.57 -11.77
C MET A 41 16.44 -7.07 -11.86
N ASP A 42 15.75 -6.46 -12.83
CA ASP A 42 15.44 -5.04 -12.86
C ASP A 42 14.06 -4.86 -12.22
N ILE A 43 14.00 -4.14 -11.09
CA ILE A 43 12.78 -4.01 -10.28
C ILE A 43 12.31 -2.56 -10.25
N ILE A 44 10.99 -2.34 -10.30
CA ILE A 44 10.38 -1.03 -10.11
C ILE A 44 9.41 -1.03 -8.92
N ASP A 45 9.58 -0.05 -8.02
CA ASP A 45 8.69 0.27 -6.90
C ASP A 45 7.83 1.48 -7.30
N ILE A 46 6.55 1.22 -7.55
CA ILE A 46 5.60 2.19 -8.12
C ILE A 46 4.78 2.80 -6.99
N GLY A 47 4.92 4.11 -6.78
CA GLY A 47 4.42 4.80 -5.60
C GLY A 47 5.28 4.49 -4.38
N SER A 48 6.59 4.55 -4.55
CA SER A 48 7.59 4.10 -3.56
C SER A 48 7.56 4.88 -2.24
N GLY A 49 6.94 6.06 -2.21
CA GLY A 49 6.97 6.93 -1.03
C GLY A 49 8.40 7.22 -0.57
N THR A 50 8.65 7.02 0.72
CA THR A 50 9.99 7.16 1.34
C THR A 50 10.89 5.95 1.11
N GLY A 51 10.43 4.94 0.34
CA GLY A 51 11.23 3.79 -0.07
C GLY A 51 11.36 2.67 0.96
N ASN A 52 10.38 2.44 1.84
CA ASN A 52 10.45 1.40 2.87
C ASN A 52 10.67 -0.01 2.28
N PHE A 53 9.91 -0.37 1.24
CA PHE A 53 10.09 -1.66 0.56
C PHE A 53 11.39 -1.70 -0.24
N SER A 54 11.72 -0.62 -0.92
CA SER A 54 12.97 -0.49 -1.66
C SER A 54 14.19 -0.63 -0.74
N GLU A 55 14.20 0.02 0.44
CA GLU A 55 15.25 -0.14 1.46
C GLU A 55 15.38 -1.60 1.90
N TYR A 56 14.26 -2.27 2.19
CA TYR A 56 14.26 -3.70 2.52
C TYR A 56 14.87 -4.55 1.40
N PHE A 57 14.58 -4.22 0.14
CA PHE A 57 15.05 -5.01 -1.00
C PHE A 57 16.52 -4.81 -1.35
N THR A 58 17.13 -3.67 -0.96
CA THR A 58 18.56 -3.45 -1.23
C THR A 58 19.47 -4.49 -0.59
N GLN A 59 19.07 -5.10 0.54
CA GLN A 59 19.84 -6.16 1.20
C GLN A 59 20.02 -7.43 0.34
N PHE A 60 19.15 -7.62 -0.66
CA PHE A 60 19.21 -8.76 -1.58
C PHE A 60 19.88 -8.43 -2.91
N GLU A 61 20.40 -7.21 -3.05
CA GLU A 61 21.22 -6.74 -4.18
C GLU A 61 20.59 -7.02 -5.57
N PRO A 62 19.35 -6.56 -5.88
CA PRO A 62 18.82 -6.68 -7.23
C PRO A 62 19.75 -5.95 -8.22
N ARG A 63 19.74 -6.34 -9.50
CA ARG A 63 20.57 -5.69 -10.53
C ARG A 63 20.28 -4.19 -10.60
N SER A 64 19.01 -3.83 -10.67
CA SER A 64 18.57 -2.44 -10.55
C SER A 64 17.28 -2.32 -9.74
N LEU A 65 17.13 -1.21 -9.04
CA LEU A 65 15.94 -0.87 -8.29
C LEU A 65 15.54 0.58 -8.59
N THR A 66 14.38 0.75 -9.22
CA THR A 66 13.82 2.03 -9.59
C THR A 66 12.71 2.39 -8.63
N LEU A 67 12.81 3.55 -7.99
CA LEU A 67 11.77 4.13 -7.13
C LEU A 67 11.04 5.21 -7.92
N LEU A 68 9.74 5.03 -8.13
CA LEU A 68 8.87 5.96 -8.84
C LEU A 68 7.80 6.50 -7.89
N ASP A 69 7.73 7.82 -7.74
CA ASP A 69 6.72 8.47 -6.90
C ASP A 69 6.31 9.84 -7.49
N ALA A 70 5.11 10.30 -7.17
CA ALA A 70 4.62 11.60 -7.61
C ALA A 70 5.20 12.77 -6.77
N SER A 71 5.61 12.50 -5.54
CA SER A 71 6.13 13.48 -4.59
C SER A 71 7.66 13.52 -4.59
N GLU A 72 8.23 14.65 -5.02
CA GLU A 72 9.68 14.86 -4.92
C GLU A 72 10.14 14.88 -3.46
N GLY A 73 9.30 15.36 -2.52
CA GLY A 73 9.60 15.31 -1.08
C GLY A 73 9.76 13.87 -0.57
N MET A 74 8.92 12.93 -1.04
CA MET A 74 9.07 11.49 -0.73
C MET A 74 10.36 10.92 -1.33
N LEU A 75 10.63 11.20 -2.61
CA LEU A 75 11.84 10.74 -3.27
C LEU A 75 13.13 11.30 -2.63
N ASN A 76 13.12 12.52 -2.13
CA ASN A 76 14.26 13.08 -1.39
C ASN A 76 14.55 12.31 -0.11
N LYS A 77 13.53 11.90 0.61
CA LYS A 77 13.68 11.03 1.77
C LYS A 77 14.16 9.64 1.38
N ALA A 78 13.59 9.07 0.32
CA ALA A 78 14.04 7.79 -0.20
C ALA A 78 15.54 7.84 -0.60
N ARG A 79 16.01 8.89 -1.27
CA ARG A 79 17.45 9.07 -1.61
C ARG A 79 18.34 9.14 -0.36
N ALA A 80 17.86 9.75 0.71
CA ALA A 80 18.61 9.81 1.96
C ALA A 80 18.68 8.45 2.68
N LYS A 81 17.60 7.66 2.63
CA LYS A 81 17.40 6.42 3.37
C LYS A 81 17.90 5.19 2.61
N VAL A 82 17.47 5.02 1.36
CA VAL A 82 17.74 3.80 0.57
C VAL A 82 19.21 3.77 0.16
N LYS A 83 19.95 2.83 0.73
CA LYS A 83 21.38 2.61 0.46
C LYS A 83 21.58 1.15 0.07
N THR A 84 22.55 0.91 -0.78
CA THR A 84 22.96 -0.45 -1.13
C THR A 84 24.11 -0.90 -0.24
N PRO A 85 24.12 -2.14 0.25
CA PRO A 85 25.22 -2.70 1.03
C PRO A 85 26.54 -2.73 0.21
N SER A 86 26.40 -2.92 -1.09
CA SER A 86 27.49 -2.89 -2.06
C SER A 86 27.07 -2.00 -3.24
N ASN A 87 28.02 -1.58 -4.07
CA ASN A 87 27.75 -0.80 -5.28
C ASN A 87 27.22 -1.67 -6.45
N ARG A 88 26.63 -2.83 -6.19
CA ARG A 88 26.15 -3.75 -7.22
C ARG A 88 24.77 -3.38 -7.75
N THR A 89 23.91 -2.82 -6.92
CA THR A 89 22.55 -2.42 -7.32
C THR A 89 22.55 -1.01 -7.87
N GLN A 90 22.06 -0.85 -9.10
CA GLN A 90 21.79 0.47 -9.66
C GLN A 90 20.49 1.05 -9.10
N LEU A 91 20.58 2.13 -8.31
CA LEU A 91 19.41 2.85 -7.79
C LEU A 91 19.01 3.98 -8.74
N THR A 92 17.72 4.06 -9.05
CA THR A 92 17.12 5.15 -9.83
C THR A 92 15.94 5.72 -9.10
N PHE A 93 15.83 7.05 -9.01
CA PHE A 93 14.70 7.77 -8.41
C PHE A 93 14.04 8.62 -9.49
N LYS A 94 12.78 8.36 -9.77
CA LYS A 94 12.05 9.00 -10.87
C LYS A 94 10.75 9.62 -10.39
N GLN A 95 10.60 10.92 -10.55
CA GLN A 95 9.32 11.55 -10.31
C GLN A 95 8.39 11.30 -11.50
N ALA A 96 7.18 10.77 -11.22
CA ALA A 96 6.10 10.64 -12.20
C ALA A 96 4.75 10.52 -11.50
N VAL A 97 3.70 11.00 -12.15
CA VAL A 97 2.32 10.93 -11.65
C VAL A 97 1.58 9.83 -12.42
N LEU A 98 1.06 8.85 -11.68
CA LEU A 98 0.27 7.77 -12.28
C LEU A 98 -1.02 8.33 -12.93
N PRO A 99 -1.45 7.77 -14.07
CA PRO A 99 -1.02 6.50 -14.65
C PRO A 99 0.24 6.57 -15.53
N GLU A 100 0.88 7.72 -15.68
CA GLU A 100 2.04 7.87 -16.58
C GLU A 100 3.29 7.22 -15.98
N ILE A 101 3.86 6.23 -16.69
CA ILE A 101 5.10 5.55 -16.32
C ILE A 101 6.13 5.74 -17.45
N PRO A 102 7.10 6.67 -17.30
CA PRO A 102 7.98 7.11 -18.37
C PRO A 102 9.15 6.15 -18.61
N TYR A 103 8.85 4.90 -18.86
CA TYR A 103 9.79 3.84 -19.23
C TYR A 103 9.33 3.15 -20.51
N LYS A 104 10.29 2.58 -21.24
CA LYS A 104 10.05 1.81 -22.46
C LYS A 104 9.32 0.50 -22.13
N ASP A 105 8.69 -0.09 -23.13
CA ASP A 105 8.10 -1.42 -23.02
C ASP A 105 9.19 -2.43 -22.64
N ASN A 106 8.79 -3.45 -21.85
CA ASN A 106 9.65 -4.57 -21.47
C ASN A 106 10.97 -4.14 -20.77
N SER A 107 10.89 -3.15 -19.88
CA SER A 107 12.04 -2.61 -19.15
C SER A 107 12.38 -3.37 -17.86
N PHE A 108 11.38 -3.95 -17.18
CA PHE A 108 11.54 -4.50 -15.85
C PHE A 108 11.19 -5.99 -15.78
N ASP A 109 11.92 -6.73 -14.95
CA ASP A 109 11.64 -8.14 -14.65
C ASP A 109 10.52 -8.28 -13.60
N ALA A 110 10.49 -7.35 -12.65
CA ALA A 110 9.45 -7.32 -11.63
C ALA A 110 9.02 -5.89 -11.27
N GLY A 111 7.79 -5.75 -10.82
CA GLY A 111 7.23 -4.51 -10.28
C GLY A 111 6.52 -4.75 -8.97
N MET A 112 6.39 -3.70 -8.16
CA MET A 112 5.55 -3.72 -6.98
C MET A 112 4.75 -2.43 -6.84
N ILE A 113 3.53 -2.56 -6.31
CA ILE A 113 2.62 -1.47 -5.93
C ILE A 113 2.17 -1.74 -4.50
N ASN A 114 2.66 -0.97 -3.54
CA ASN A 114 2.41 -1.22 -2.12
C ASN A 114 1.68 -0.06 -1.48
N HIS A 115 0.43 -0.26 -1.05
CA HIS A 115 -0.42 0.75 -0.40
C HIS A 115 -0.63 2.04 -1.22
N VAL A 116 -0.78 1.91 -2.54
CA VAL A 116 -0.95 3.02 -3.49
C VAL A 116 -2.36 3.10 -4.05
N VAL A 117 -3.06 1.96 -4.16
CA VAL A 117 -4.32 1.82 -4.90
C VAL A 117 -5.36 2.88 -4.47
N HIS A 118 -5.54 3.07 -3.17
CA HIS A 118 -6.50 4.04 -2.60
C HIS A 118 -6.15 5.52 -2.85
N HIS A 119 -4.99 5.80 -3.45
CA HIS A 119 -4.59 7.16 -3.82
C HIS A 119 -4.82 7.50 -5.29
N LEU A 120 -5.19 6.52 -6.11
CA LEU A 120 -5.27 6.69 -7.55
C LEU A 120 -6.56 7.37 -7.99
N GLU A 121 -7.70 7.01 -7.38
CA GLU A 121 -8.98 7.60 -7.73
C GLU A 121 -9.30 8.80 -6.82
N LYS A 122 -9.68 9.93 -7.43
CA LYS A 122 -10.02 11.15 -6.69
C LYS A 122 -11.46 11.17 -6.20
N ASN A 123 -12.38 10.73 -7.05
CA ASN A 123 -13.80 10.62 -6.80
C ASN A 123 -14.29 9.36 -7.51
N PRO A 124 -14.12 8.18 -6.92
CA PRO A 124 -14.62 6.97 -7.56
C PRO A 124 -16.15 7.04 -7.67
N ASP A 125 -16.64 6.98 -8.90
CA ASP A 125 -18.06 6.88 -9.20
C ASP A 125 -18.49 5.41 -9.00
N GLY A 126 -18.80 5.07 -7.76
CA GLY A 126 -19.24 3.71 -7.42
C GLY A 126 -18.18 2.65 -7.70
N ASP A 127 -18.39 1.82 -8.70
CA ASP A 127 -17.58 0.62 -8.97
C ASP A 127 -16.49 0.81 -10.05
N SER A 128 -16.17 2.05 -10.43
CA SER A 128 -15.23 2.35 -11.51
C SER A 128 -13.90 2.90 -11.01
N TYR A 129 -12.80 2.28 -11.45
CA TYR A 129 -11.42 2.65 -11.08
C TYR A 129 -10.58 2.90 -12.36
N PRO A 130 -10.90 3.94 -13.17
CA PRO A 130 -10.26 4.14 -14.46
C PRO A 130 -8.78 4.49 -14.38
N VAL A 131 -8.33 5.21 -13.35
CA VAL A 131 -6.91 5.54 -13.18
C VAL A 131 -6.12 4.30 -12.77
N LEU A 132 -6.65 3.49 -11.87
CA LEU A 132 -6.05 2.21 -11.50
C LEU A 132 -5.92 1.28 -12.72
N LEU A 133 -7.00 1.11 -13.51
CA LEU A 133 -6.96 0.27 -14.71
C LEU A 133 -5.92 0.75 -15.73
N LYS A 134 -5.84 2.06 -15.96
CA LYS A 134 -4.80 2.65 -16.83
C LYS A 134 -3.40 2.41 -16.26
N THR A 135 -3.23 2.56 -14.95
CA THR A 135 -1.96 2.29 -14.28
C THR A 135 -1.53 0.84 -14.47
N LEU A 136 -2.44 -0.12 -14.24
CA LEU A 136 -2.16 -1.55 -14.42
C LEU A 136 -1.75 -1.88 -15.87
N LYS A 137 -2.41 -1.27 -16.87
CA LYS A 137 -2.03 -1.40 -18.29
C LYS A 137 -0.64 -0.84 -18.58
N GLN A 138 -0.28 0.29 -17.97
CA GLN A 138 1.09 0.83 -18.10
C GLN A 138 2.13 -0.08 -17.41
N VAL A 139 1.81 -0.64 -16.27
CA VAL A 139 2.69 -1.62 -15.61
C VAL A 139 2.86 -2.88 -16.47
N TYR A 140 1.75 -3.39 -17.04
CA TYR A 140 1.83 -4.51 -17.96
C TYR A 140 2.76 -4.22 -19.16
N ARG A 141 2.67 -3.01 -19.73
CA ARG A 141 3.51 -2.58 -20.85
C ARG A 141 4.99 -2.59 -20.50
N ILE A 142 5.37 -2.03 -19.35
CA ILE A 142 6.78 -1.88 -18.96
C ILE A 142 7.41 -3.17 -18.43
N LEU A 143 6.62 -4.15 -18.03
CA LEU A 143 7.14 -5.46 -17.61
C LEU A 143 7.55 -6.27 -18.85
N LYS A 144 8.67 -6.98 -18.75
CA LYS A 144 9.12 -7.95 -19.74
C LYS A 144 8.15 -9.12 -19.85
N PRO A 145 8.05 -9.84 -20.99
CA PRO A 145 7.42 -11.15 -21.02
C PRO A 145 8.00 -12.06 -19.92
N GLY A 146 7.14 -12.76 -19.18
CA GLY A 146 7.53 -13.50 -17.98
C GLY A 146 7.65 -12.66 -16.71
N GLY A 147 7.52 -11.32 -16.80
CA GLY A 147 7.65 -10.41 -15.67
C GLY A 147 6.48 -10.49 -14.69
N VAL A 148 6.75 -10.16 -13.43
CA VAL A 148 5.83 -10.31 -12.30
C VAL A 148 5.51 -8.95 -11.66
N LEU A 149 4.23 -8.73 -11.33
CA LEU A 149 3.79 -7.62 -10.49
C LEU A 149 3.26 -8.17 -9.18
N THR A 150 3.71 -7.58 -8.08
CA THR A 150 3.11 -7.77 -6.75
C THR A 150 2.37 -6.52 -6.32
N ILE A 151 1.18 -6.68 -5.72
CA ILE A 151 0.36 -5.56 -5.24
C ILE A 151 -0.04 -5.84 -3.81
N ILE A 152 0.28 -4.93 -2.88
CA ILE A 152 -0.28 -4.91 -1.53
C ILE A 152 -1.33 -3.80 -1.48
N THR A 153 -2.55 -4.15 -1.13
CA THR A 153 -3.64 -3.18 -1.00
C THR A 153 -4.70 -3.66 -0.01
N ASP A 154 -5.43 -2.72 0.56
CA ASP A 154 -6.63 -3.03 1.31
C ASP A 154 -7.79 -3.33 0.36
N THR A 155 -8.74 -4.12 0.84
CA THR A 155 -10.10 -4.24 0.29
C THR A 155 -11.10 -3.70 1.32
N PRO A 156 -12.36 -3.47 0.96
CA PRO A 156 -13.39 -3.13 1.94
C PRO A 156 -13.45 -4.10 3.11
N GLU A 157 -13.31 -5.41 2.85
CA GLU A 157 -13.35 -6.45 3.89
C GLU A 157 -12.16 -6.36 4.86
N ASN A 158 -10.95 -6.10 4.35
CA ASN A 158 -9.77 -5.92 5.21
C ASN A 158 -9.91 -4.66 6.08
N LEU A 159 -10.42 -3.56 5.48
CA LEU A 159 -10.65 -2.32 6.20
C LEU A 159 -11.60 -2.55 7.39
N GLU A 160 -12.74 -3.21 7.16
CA GLU A 160 -13.73 -3.50 8.19
C GLU A 160 -13.20 -4.39 9.33
N GLY A 161 -12.11 -5.11 9.10
CA GLY A 161 -11.41 -5.85 10.15
C GLY A 161 -10.73 -4.98 11.20
N ASN A 162 -10.52 -3.70 10.91
CA ASN A 162 -9.89 -2.77 11.84
C ASN A 162 -10.94 -2.12 12.74
N TRP A 163 -10.85 -2.34 14.04
CA TRP A 163 -11.84 -1.87 15.04
C TRP A 163 -12.08 -0.36 15.02
N PHE A 164 -11.03 0.42 14.75
CA PHE A 164 -11.09 1.89 14.81
C PHE A 164 -11.89 2.52 13.67
N VAL A 165 -12.02 1.87 12.51
CA VAL A 165 -12.81 2.42 11.41
C VAL A 165 -14.31 2.49 11.75
N HIS A 166 -14.78 1.60 12.61
CA HIS A 166 -16.16 1.58 13.11
C HIS A 166 -16.47 2.72 14.09
N LEU A 167 -15.44 3.41 14.57
CA LEU A 167 -15.63 4.63 15.37
C LEU A 167 -16.10 5.80 14.51
N VAL A 168 -15.83 5.77 13.18
CA VAL A 168 -16.16 6.85 12.24
C VAL A 168 -16.85 6.28 10.99
N PRO A 169 -18.11 5.84 11.08
CA PRO A 169 -18.83 5.19 9.98
C PRO A 169 -18.94 6.04 8.71
N GLY A 170 -18.98 7.38 8.83
CA GLY A 170 -18.98 8.28 7.69
C GLY A 170 -17.70 8.22 6.88
N ALA A 171 -16.56 8.25 7.56
CA ALA A 171 -15.24 8.10 6.93
C ALA A 171 -15.05 6.69 6.34
N MET A 172 -15.51 5.65 7.06
CA MET A 172 -15.46 4.27 6.55
C MET A 172 -16.18 4.13 5.21
N LYS A 173 -17.38 4.71 5.05
CA LYS A 173 -18.12 4.71 3.77
C LYS A 173 -17.39 5.46 2.67
N LYS A 174 -16.70 6.57 2.98
CA LYS A 174 -15.88 7.31 2.02
C LYS A 174 -14.68 6.50 1.58
N TRP A 175 -14.02 5.84 2.55
CA TRP A 175 -12.83 5.03 2.29
C TRP A 175 -13.14 3.79 1.45
N HIS A 176 -14.28 3.12 1.70
CA HIS A 176 -14.74 1.99 0.89
C HIS A 176 -14.79 2.31 -0.61
N LYS A 177 -15.19 3.52 -0.98
CA LYS A 177 -15.22 3.92 -2.38
C LYS A 177 -13.84 4.04 -3.05
N LEU A 178 -12.78 4.19 -2.25
CA LEU A 178 -11.40 4.27 -2.74
C LEU A 178 -10.77 2.89 -2.91
N LEU A 179 -11.41 1.86 -2.40
CA LEU A 179 -10.90 0.50 -2.36
C LEU A 179 -11.70 -0.41 -3.31
N PRO A 180 -11.07 -0.97 -4.35
CA PRO A 180 -11.72 -2.03 -5.12
C PRO A 180 -11.87 -3.29 -4.25
N THR A 181 -12.98 -3.98 -4.42
CA THR A 181 -13.18 -5.31 -3.83
C THR A 181 -12.17 -6.31 -4.41
N HIS A 182 -11.97 -7.43 -3.72
CA HIS A 182 -11.13 -8.52 -4.21
C HIS A 182 -11.51 -8.95 -5.64
N LYS A 183 -12.82 -9.04 -5.92
CA LYS A 183 -13.31 -9.40 -7.27
C LYS A 183 -12.94 -8.33 -8.30
N GLN A 184 -13.20 -7.05 -8.01
CA GLN A 184 -12.88 -5.95 -8.92
C GLN A 184 -11.38 -5.86 -9.21
N MET A 185 -10.52 -6.06 -8.21
CA MET A 185 -9.06 -6.14 -8.43
C MET A 185 -8.71 -7.26 -9.41
N LYS A 186 -9.24 -8.47 -9.23
CA LYS A 186 -8.98 -9.59 -10.14
C LYS A 186 -9.46 -9.32 -11.57
N ASP A 187 -10.65 -8.74 -11.71
CA ASP A 187 -11.20 -8.39 -13.02
C ASP A 187 -10.31 -7.35 -13.72
N MET A 188 -9.91 -6.27 -13.03
CA MET A 188 -9.02 -5.24 -13.60
C MET A 188 -7.62 -5.77 -13.94
N LEU A 189 -7.06 -6.66 -13.14
CA LEU A 189 -5.79 -7.30 -13.43
C LEU A 189 -5.87 -8.12 -14.72
N LYS A 190 -6.95 -8.91 -14.88
CA LYS A 190 -7.23 -9.65 -16.11
C LYS A 190 -7.43 -8.73 -17.32
N ASP A 191 -8.21 -7.66 -17.16
CA ASP A 191 -8.49 -6.67 -18.22
C ASP A 191 -7.24 -5.86 -18.62
N SER A 192 -6.22 -5.87 -17.77
CA SER A 192 -4.91 -5.28 -18.04
C SER A 192 -3.95 -6.24 -18.75
N GLY A 193 -4.35 -7.50 -18.99
CA GLY A 193 -3.56 -8.52 -19.66
C GLY A 193 -2.80 -9.47 -18.72
N PHE A 194 -2.89 -9.27 -17.43
CA PHE A 194 -2.18 -10.12 -16.46
C PHE A 194 -2.88 -11.46 -16.22
N THR A 195 -2.08 -12.48 -15.94
CA THR A 195 -2.53 -13.77 -15.39
C THR A 195 -2.33 -13.76 -13.88
N LEU A 196 -3.39 -13.99 -13.11
CA LEU A 196 -3.31 -14.12 -11.66
C LEU A 196 -2.59 -15.42 -11.28
N LYS A 197 -1.51 -15.32 -10.54
CA LYS A 197 -0.74 -16.46 -10.01
C LYS A 197 -1.10 -16.80 -8.57
N SER A 198 -1.33 -15.78 -7.76
CA SER A 198 -1.75 -15.93 -6.36
C SER A 198 -2.50 -14.70 -5.87
N ALA A 199 -3.43 -14.91 -4.95
CA ALA A 199 -4.02 -13.84 -4.14
C ALA A 199 -4.26 -14.39 -2.73
N PHE A 200 -3.75 -13.69 -1.73
CA PHE A 200 -3.84 -14.14 -0.35
C PHE A 200 -3.85 -12.97 0.62
N ARG A 201 -4.40 -13.20 1.80
CA ARG A 201 -4.51 -12.21 2.88
C ARG A 201 -3.28 -12.25 3.76
N SER A 202 -2.78 -11.10 4.13
CA SER A 202 -1.72 -10.96 5.13
C SER A 202 -2.31 -10.69 6.51
N LEU A 203 -1.73 -11.32 7.53
CA LEU A 203 -2.05 -11.11 8.93
C LEU A 203 -1.00 -10.24 9.64
N MET A 204 0.04 -9.80 8.93
CA MET A 204 1.19 -9.13 9.55
C MET A 204 0.82 -7.89 10.37
N MET A 205 -0.22 -7.16 9.95
CA MET A 205 -0.72 -6.00 10.70
C MET A 205 -1.35 -6.38 12.05
N SER A 206 -1.88 -7.61 12.23
CA SER A 206 -2.44 -8.05 13.50
C SER A 206 -1.38 -8.15 14.60
N TYR A 207 -0.12 -8.34 14.21
CA TYR A 207 1.04 -8.36 15.13
C TYR A 207 1.65 -6.96 15.34
N PHE A 208 1.09 -5.92 14.72
CA PHE A 208 1.60 -4.57 14.88
C PHE A 208 0.98 -3.89 16.10
N PRO A 209 1.75 -3.70 17.21
CA PRO A 209 1.21 -3.26 18.50
C PRO A 209 0.41 -1.95 18.44
N VAL A 210 0.77 -1.07 17.48
CA VAL A 210 0.14 0.25 17.33
C VAL A 210 -1.36 0.16 17.09
N TYR A 211 -1.83 -0.79 16.28
CA TYR A 211 -3.28 -0.90 15.99
C TYR A 211 -4.08 -1.62 17.07
N GLY A 212 -3.39 -2.25 18.03
CA GLY A 212 -3.98 -2.75 19.27
C GLY A 212 -4.05 -1.74 20.41
N ASP A 213 -3.49 -0.54 20.23
CA ASP A 213 -3.53 0.54 21.21
C ASP A 213 -4.94 1.14 21.28
N LEU A 214 -5.64 0.88 22.39
CA LEU A 214 -7.02 1.34 22.61
C LEU A 214 -7.09 2.87 22.79
N ASP A 215 -6.04 3.49 23.28
CA ASP A 215 -5.94 4.94 23.43
C ASP A 215 -5.47 5.63 22.14
N GLY A 216 -4.96 4.85 21.20
CA GLY A 216 -4.40 5.34 19.93
C GLY A 216 -5.29 6.36 19.21
N PRO A 217 -6.59 6.09 18.99
CA PRO A 217 -7.48 7.04 18.31
C PRO A 217 -7.59 8.42 18.98
N LEU A 218 -7.29 8.54 20.27
CA LEU A 218 -7.29 9.82 20.98
C LEU A 218 -6.09 10.72 20.58
N HIS A 219 -5.02 10.13 20.07
CA HIS A 219 -3.78 10.82 19.75
C HIS A 219 -3.64 11.12 18.26
N GLU A 220 -3.43 12.38 17.92
CA GLU A 220 -3.22 12.79 16.52
C GLU A 220 -2.00 12.13 15.89
N SER A 221 -0.90 11.97 16.64
CA SER A 221 0.31 11.28 16.18
C SER A 221 0.05 9.83 15.77
N TRP A 222 -0.88 9.14 16.45
CA TRP A 222 -1.30 7.80 16.11
C TRP A 222 -2.18 7.80 14.85
N ARG A 223 -3.13 8.74 14.75
CA ARG A 223 -3.99 8.88 13.56
C ARG A 223 -3.15 9.15 12.30
N ASN A 224 -2.10 9.96 12.40
CA ASN A 224 -1.21 10.27 11.29
C ASN A 224 -0.43 9.05 10.73
N LEU A 225 -0.48 7.90 11.40
CA LEU A 225 0.10 6.66 10.89
C LEU A 225 -0.77 5.97 9.82
N ASN A 226 -2.04 6.34 9.70
CA ASN A 226 -2.96 5.70 8.76
C ASN A 226 -3.79 6.74 8.00
N SER A 227 -3.69 6.72 6.67
CA SER A 227 -4.38 7.65 5.78
C SER A 227 -5.91 7.52 5.77
N PHE A 228 -6.49 6.50 6.43
CA PHE A 228 -7.92 6.45 6.70
C PHE A 228 -8.42 7.73 7.41
N TRP A 229 -7.60 8.30 8.29
CA TRP A 229 -7.97 9.50 9.05
C TRP A 229 -8.00 10.77 8.20
N ASP A 230 -7.37 10.78 7.02
CA ASP A 230 -7.33 11.92 6.10
C ASP A 230 -8.71 12.22 5.47
N VAL A 231 -9.63 11.24 5.46
CA VAL A 231 -11.00 11.43 4.95
C VAL A 231 -12.00 11.82 6.03
N CYS A 232 -11.59 11.87 7.29
CA CYS A 232 -12.41 12.29 8.41
C CYS A 232 -12.54 13.81 8.44
N THR A 233 -13.73 14.31 8.76
CA THR A 233 -13.93 15.72 9.09
C THR A 233 -13.55 15.99 10.55
N ASP A 234 -13.26 17.24 10.89
CA ASP A 234 -12.98 17.64 12.27
C ASP A 234 -14.13 17.26 13.23
N THR A 235 -15.37 17.41 12.77
CA THR A 235 -16.56 17.01 13.56
C THR A 235 -16.59 15.50 13.81
N GLU A 236 -16.25 14.69 12.79
CA GLU A 236 -16.17 13.23 12.94
C GLU A 236 -15.07 12.85 13.94
N ILE A 237 -13.91 13.49 13.89
CA ILE A 237 -12.81 13.26 14.84
C ILE A 237 -13.23 13.66 16.27
N GLN A 238 -13.84 14.83 16.45
CA GLN A 238 -14.31 15.27 17.79
C GLN A 238 -15.36 14.32 18.37
N ASN A 239 -16.28 13.83 17.54
CA ASN A 239 -17.29 12.86 17.96
C ASN A 239 -16.66 11.52 18.34
N MET A 240 -15.68 11.06 17.57
CA MET A 240 -14.93 9.85 17.86
C MET A 240 -14.16 9.96 19.17
N VAL A 241 -13.47 11.07 19.41
CA VAL A 241 -12.73 11.32 20.66
C VAL A 241 -13.68 11.25 21.86
N ARG A 242 -14.83 11.95 21.79
CA ARG A 242 -15.84 11.89 22.86
C ARG A 242 -16.33 10.46 23.11
N LYS A 243 -16.65 9.73 22.06
CA LYS A 243 -17.11 8.33 22.15
C LYS A 243 -16.08 7.42 22.80
N VAL A 244 -14.80 7.50 22.38
CA VAL A 244 -13.72 6.69 22.95
C VAL A 244 -13.47 7.05 24.41
N THR A 245 -13.45 8.34 24.76
CA THR A 245 -13.30 8.80 26.14
C THR A 245 -14.42 8.27 27.03
N GLN A 246 -15.68 8.39 26.59
CA GLN A 246 -16.83 7.86 27.33
C GLN A 246 -16.71 6.34 27.54
N MET A 247 -16.42 5.56 26.48
CA MET A 247 -16.25 4.11 26.60
C MET A 247 -15.10 3.72 27.54
N LYS A 248 -14.07 4.56 27.65
CA LYS A 248 -12.95 4.36 28.57
C LYS A 248 -13.40 4.59 30.02
N GLU A 249 -14.13 5.67 30.29
CA GLU A 249 -14.68 5.99 31.61
C GLU A 249 -15.68 4.92 32.09
N GLU A 250 -16.49 4.38 31.18
CA GLU A 250 -17.45 3.31 31.42
C GLU A 250 -16.82 1.91 31.52
N GLY A 251 -15.52 1.75 31.16
CA GLY A 251 -14.83 0.46 31.11
C GLY A 251 -15.28 -0.46 29.97
N THR A 252 -15.97 0.10 28.95
CA THR A 252 -16.54 -0.68 27.82
C THR A 252 -15.64 -0.72 26.57
N LEU A 253 -14.58 0.08 26.52
CA LEU A 253 -13.72 0.23 25.33
C LEU A 253 -13.08 -1.10 24.90
N LYS A 254 -12.60 -1.90 25.85
CA LYS A 254 -12.02 -3.23 25.54
C LYS A 254 -13.03 -4.15 24.88
N LYS A 255 -14.26 -4.19 25.37
CA LYS A 255 -15.34 -4.99 24.77
C LYS A 255 -15.69 -4.50 23.36
N TYR A 256 -15.68 -3.18 23.15
CA TYR A 256 -15.86 -2.59 21.82
C TYR A 256 -14.76 -3.04 20.86
N PHE A 257 -13.50 -2.97 21.27
CA PHE A 257 -12.36 -3.48 20.50
C PHE A 257 -12.54 -4.95 20.12
N GLU A 258 -12.76 -5.84 21.10
CA GLU A 258 -12.93 -7.29 20.90
C GLU A 258 -14.07 -7.62 19.93
N SER A 259 -15.13 -6.81 19.92
CA SER A 259 -16.27 -7.03 19.02
C SER A 259 -16.03 -6.57 17.58
N HIS A 260 -15.14 -5.61 17.36
CA HIS A 260 -14.90 -5.00 16.04
C HIS A 260 -13.53 -5.33 15.42
N HIS A 261 -12.56 -5.80 16.21
CA HIS A 261 -11.27 -6.20 15.70
C HIS A 261 -11.34 -7.61 15.11
N LYS A 262 -11.30 -7.71 13.79
CA LYS A 262 -11.52 -8.96 13.03
C LYS A 262 -10.37 -9.28 12.07
N ILE A 263 -9.20 -8.65 12.21
CA ILE A 263 -8.05 -8.82 11.31
C ILE A 263 -7.68 -10.29 11.15
N ASP A 264 -7.77 -11.10 12.21
CA ASP A 264 -7.45 -12.52 12.13
C ASP A 264 -8.34 -13.30 11.15
N SER A 265 -9.55 -12.82 10.90
CA SER A 265 -10.48 -13.43 9.95
C SER A 265 -10.52 -12.73 8.59
N THR A 266 -10.38 -11.40 8.57
CA THR A 266 -10.45 -10.59 7.33
C THR A 266 -9.11 -10.45 6.64
N GLY A 267 -8.00 -10.65 7.36
CA GLY A 267 -6.67 -10.19 6.95
C GLY A 267 -6.50 -8.68 7.16
N ALA A 268 -5.26 -8.24 7.24
CA ALA A 268 -4.92 -6.82 7.34
C ALA A 268 -4.95 -6.14 5.98
N TYR A 269 -4.53 -6.84 4.95
CA TYR A 269 -4.54 -6.43 3.54
C TYR A 269 -4.42 -7.66 2.62
N GLU A 270 -4.64 -7.42 1.33
CA GLU A 270 -4.49 -8.45 0.31
C GLU A 270 -3.17 -8.27 -0.45
N ILE A 271 -2.58 -9.41 -0.83
CA ILE A 271 -1.42 -9.48 -1.72
C ILE A 271 -1.85 -10.19 -3.00
N PHE A 272 -1.78 -9.47 -4.13
CA PHE A 272 -1.99 -10.04 -5.45
C PHE A 272 -0.63 -10.24 -6.13
N VAL A 273 -0.43 -11.41 -6.71
CA VAL A 273 0.74 -11.75 -7.51
C VAL A 273 0.26 -12.10 -8.91
N VAL A 274 0.70 -11.33 -9.89
CA VAL A 274 0.28 -11.50 -11.30
C VAL A 274 1.50 -11.53 -12.22
N LYS A 275 1.36 -12.25 -13.34
CA LYS A 275 2.42 -12.44 -14.33
C LYS A 275 1.97 -11.93 -15.69
N LYS A 276 2.86 -11.25 -16.40
CA LYS A 276 2.77 -11.05 -17.84
C LYS A 276 3.31 -12.32 -18.49
N GLU A 277 2.45 -13.08 -19.10
CA GLU A 277 2.86 -14.33 -19.76
C GLU A 277 3.84 -14.06 -20.92
N LEU A 278 4.49 -15.12 -21.41
CA LEU A 278 5.47 -15.06 -22.52
C LEU A 278 4.82 -14.70 -23.84
#